data_8441af928c57d68cdf6b1046e8f779de
#
_entry.id   8441af928c57d68cdf6b1046e8f779de
#
_cell.length_a   1.000
_cell.length_b   1.000
_cell.length_c   1.000
_cell.angle_alpha   90.00
_cell.angle_beta   90.00
_cell.angle_gamma   90.00
#
_symmetry.space_group_name_H-M   'P 1'
#
loop_
_entity.id
_entity.type
_entity.pdbx_description
1 polymer ?
#
loop_
_entity_poly.entity_id
_entity_poly.type
_entity_poly.pdbx_seq_one_letter_code
_entity_poly.pdbx_strand_id
1 'polypeptide(L)'
;MNDNLSKALSIFIEAMRPFVVGFLLEKFKNEPWEGVFFARLKPDKQNTWNKAVQSLSADSDRKQLVDYSNLSSFAIAFKQELTDELGSSKEANKLISYLQEIQEVRNKCNHYQPLDEDEIDRAFGTMKLVAKLLQMPDLVTEIDTIKNRGNEPTIQIETPVTTEASSTVSFSEDSPLPAWYTNVYPHYDIRNGSLDESVFAANLSEVAMGIGQEVYSNPTMFFEKTYITAGLRDIANRVVRALNGEETDNRVISLQTGFGGGKTHTLISLYHITKTGKSLLSSAYTQHILDSKVAPQFENAQVAVFTNNTTDVSQGRTTDDGITIYTLWGELAYQLGGLDGYNLIKKNDIERISPAANLFRPILEKSAPALMLIDELADYCNKASAVMIGKGSLSDQTIGFMQTLTEVVSSVPRCVLIATLPASATEVASSAIGQQIPVSYTHLRAHETSLHL
;
A
#
# COMPACT_ATOMS: atom_id res chain seq x y z
N MET A 1 5.39 11.24 -8.15
CA MET A 1 3.99 11.43 -8.64
C MET A 1 3.64 12.88 -8.50
N ASN A 2 3.02 13.52 -9.48
CA ASN A 2 2.68 14.95 -9.38
C ASN A 2 1.61 15.12 -8.27
N ASP A 3 1.99 15.72 -7.14
CA ASP A 3 1.13 15.92 -5.96
C ASP A 3 -0.14 16.72 -6.30
N ASN A 4 -0.01 17.67 -7.22
CA ASN A 4 -1.13 18.46 -7.70
C ASN A 4 -2.13 17.59 -8.47
N LEU A 5 -1.67 16.63 -9.29
CA LEU A 5 -2.55 15.72 -10.01
C LEU A 5 -3.32 14.79 -9.05
N SER A 6 -2.64 14.23 -8.06
CA SER A 6 -3.29 13.38 -7.04
C SER A 6 -4.36 14.13 -6.26
N LYS A 7 -4.07 15.38 -5.91
CA LYS A 7 -4.99 16.28 -5.23
C LYS A 7 -6.20 16.63 -6.09
N ALA A 8 -5.97 16.93 -7.37
CA ALA A 8 -7.04 17.21 -8.33
C ALA A 8 -7.94 15.98 -8.54
N LEU A 9 -7.35 14.78 -8.68
CA LEU A 9 -8.10 13.52 -8.75
C LEU A 9 -8.96 13.32 -7.50
N SER A 10 -8.42 13.53 -6.29
CA SER A 10 -9.19 13.38 -5.04
C SER A 10 -10.39 14.33 -5.00
N ILE A 11 -10.21 15.61 -5.31
CA ILE A 11 -11.30 16.60 -5.34
C ILE A 11 -12.31 16.26 -6.43
N PHE A 12 -11.85 15.81 -7.59
CA PHE A 12 -12.71 15.42 -8.69
C PHE A 12 -13.68 14.29 -8.28
N ILE A 13 -13.18 13.19 -7.70
CA ILE A 13 -14.07 12.08 -7.30
C ILE A 13 -15.04 12.49 -6.19
N GLU A 14 -14.59 13.33 -5.22
CA GLU A 14 -15.47 13.83 -4.15
C GLU A 14 -16.63 14.69 -4.70
N ALA A 15 -16.38 15.48 -5.75
CA ALA A 15 -17.43 16.25 -6.42
C ALA A 15 -18.37 15.38 -7.27
N MET A 16 -17.83 14.29 -7.87
CA MET A 16 -18.62 13.39 -8.71
C MET A 16 -19.58 12.48 -7.93
N ARG A 17 -19.24 12.10 -6.68
CA ARG A 17 -20.09 11.27 -5.82
C ARG A 17 -21.49 11.84 -5.61
N PRO A 18 -21.64 13.07 -5.10
CA PRO A 18 -22.96 13.67 -4.93
C PRO A 18 -23.70 13.87 -6.27
N PHE A 19 -22.98 14.15 -7.36
CA PHE A 19 -23.56 14.25 -8.69
C PHE A 19 -24.22 12.94 -9.12
N VAL A 20 -23.52 11.82 -9.06
CA VAL A 20 -24.04 10.49 -9.45
C VAL A 20 -25.26 10.13 -8.61
N VAL A 21 -25.16 10.29 -7.30
CA VAL A 21 -26.27 9.97 -6.38
C VAL A 21 -27.47 10.89 -6.62
N GLY A 22 -27.24 12.20 -6.76
CA GLY A 22 -28.29 13.18 -7.05
C GLY A 22 -29.00 12.89 -8.38
N PHE A 23 -28.25 12.60 -9.44
CA PHE A 23 -28.77 12.23 -10.75
C PHE A 23 -29.66 10.98 -10.68
N LEU A 24 -29.23 9.93 -9.99
CA LEU A 24 -30.03 8.72 -9.85
C LEU A 24 -31.29 8.94 -9.03
N LEU A 25 -31.22 9.69 -7.93
CA LEU A 25 -32.37 10.02 -7.10
C LEU A 25 -33.40 10.89 -7.86
N GLU A 26 -32.93 11.78 -8.72
CA GLU A 26 -33.82 12.63 -9.53
C GLU A 26 -34.53 11.84 -10.63
N LYS A 27 -33.80 11.00 -11.36
CA LYS A 27 -34.34 10.22 -12.49
C LYS A 27 -35.19 9.03 -12.03
N PHE A 28 -34.90 8.45 -10.87
CA PHE A 28 -35.54 7.23 -10.34
C PHE A 28 -36.15 7.46 -8.95
N LYS A 29 -37.03 8.44 -8.84
CA LYS A 29 -37.59 9.00 -7.58
C LYS A 29 -38.17 7.99 -6.57
N ASN A 30 -38.55 6.80 -7.03
CA ASN A 30 -39.23 5.78 -6.20
C ASN A 30 -38.32 4.61 -5.79
N GLU A 31 -37.03 4.62 -6.16
CA GLU A 31 -36.12 3.53 -5.92
C GLU A 31 -34.86 4.01 -5.20
N PRO A 32 -34.31 3.20 -4.30
CA PRO A 32 -33.00 3.50 -3.70
C PRO A 32 -31.91 3.56 -4.79
N TRP A 33 -31.13 4.63 -4.84
CA TRP A 33 -30.12 4.85 -5.88
C TRP A 33 -29.13 3.68 -6.04
N GLU A 34 -28.78 3.02 -4.93
CA GLU A 34 -27.88 1.86 -4.92
C GLU A 34 -28.47 0.67 -5.70
N GLY A 35 -29.77 0.40 -5.49
CA GLY A 35 -30.49 -0.66 -6.19
C GLY A 35 -30.59 -0.41 -7.69
N VAL A 36 -30.89 0.83 -8.06
CA VAL A 36 -30.94 1.28 -9.46
C VAL A 36 -29.59 1.14 -10.14
N PHE A 37 -28.54 1.58 -9.47
CA PHE A 37 -27.18 1.50 -9.98
C PHE A 37 -26.72 0.04 -10.13
N PHE A 38 -26.89 -0.77 -9.09
CA PHE A 38 -26.53 -2.17 -9.07
C PHE A 38 -27.20 -2.98 -10.18
N ALA A 39 -28.51 -2.77 -10.40
CA ALA A 39 -29.26 -3.51 -11.41
C ALA A 39 -28.76 -3.32 -12.84
N ARG A 40 -28.10 -2.20 -13.12
CA ARG A 40 -27.55 -1.87 -14.46
C ARG A 40 -26.06 -2.14 -14.61
N LEU A 41 -25.39 -2.54 -13.54
CA LEU A 41 -23.98 -2.98 -13.62
C LEU A 41 -23.87 -4.31 -14.36
N LYS A 42 -22.78 -4.49 -15.08
CA LYS A 42 -22.40 -5.80 -15.64
C LYS A 42 -22.17 -6.82 -14.53
N PRO A 43 -22.38 -8.13 -14.76
CA PRO A 43 -22.26 -9.17 -13.73
C PRO A 43 -20.93 -9.18 -12.99
N ASP A 44 -19.82 -8.94 -13.67
CA ASP A 44 -18.49 -8.82 -13.09
C ASP A 44 -18.39 -7.64 -12.11
N LYS A 45 -19.01 -6.51 -12.45
CA LYS A 45 -19.07 -5.30 -11.60
C LYS A 45 -20.05 -5.45 -10.43
N GLN A 46 -21.14 -6.19 -10.59
CA GLN A 46 -22.07 -6.48 -9.50
C GLN A 46 -21.40 -7.27 -8.35
N ASN A 47 -20.55 -8.22 -8.68
CA ASN A 47 -19.78 -8.96 -7.68
C ASN A 47 -18.82 -8.04 -6.90
N THR A 48 -18.15 -7.14 -7.60
CA THR A 48 -17.25 -6.14 -6.98
C THR A 48 -18.01 -5.18 -6.07
N TRP A 49 -19.16 -4.70 -6.54
CA TRP A 49 -20.06 -3.83 -5.76
C TRP A 49 -20.52 -4.50 -4.46
N ASN A 50 -21.02 -5.75 -4.53
CA ASN A 50 -21.48 -6.47 -3.35
C ASN A 50 -20.37 -6.64 -2.30
N LYS A 51 -19.14 -6.91 -2.74
CA LYS A 51 -17.98 -6.97 -1.84
C LYS A 51 -17.69 -5.62 -1.19
N ALA A 52 -17.74 -4.54 -1.96
CA ALA A 52 -17.53 -3.19 -1.44
C ALA A 52 -18.62 -2.80 -0.42
N VAL A 53 -19.90 -3.13 -0.69
CA VAL A 53 -21.00 -2.92 0.27
C VAL A 53 -20.77 -3.71 1.57
N GLN A 54 -20.31 -4.95 1.48
CA GLN A 54 -20.04 -5.78 2.66
C GLN A 54 -18.85 -5.28 3.49
N SER A 55 -17.90 -4.59 2.86
CA SER A 55 -16.71 -4.04 3.54
C SER A 55 -16.96 -2.70 4.22
N LEU A 56 -18.06 -2.00 3.88
CA LEU A 56 -18.44 -0.76 4.52
C LEU A 56 -19.04 -1.00 5.91
N SER A 57 -18.59 -0.22 6.90
CA SER A 57 -19.24 -0.18 8.21
C SER A 57 -20.67 0.38 8.10
N ALA A 58 -21.53 0.01 9.05
CA ALA A 58 -22.94 0.44 9.05
C ALA A 58 -23.13 1.97 9.05
N ASP A 59 -22.15 2.71 9.59
CA ASP A 59 -22.18 4.18 9.71
C ASP A 59 -21.46 4.90 8.56
N SER A 60 -20.91 4.16 7.57
CA SER A 60 -20.17 4.77 6.45
C SER A 60 -21.11 5.41 5.44
N ASP A 61 -20.72 6.57 4.91
CA ASP A 61 -21.45 7.19 3.78
C ASP A 61 -21.35 6.31 2.52
N ARG A 62 -22.46 5.74 2.11
CA ARG A 62 -22.53 4.83 0.96
C ARG A 62 -22.18 5.47 -0.39
N LYS A 63 -22.12 6.81 -0.46
CA LYS A 63 -21.61 7.52 -1.63
C LYS A 63 -20.15 7.14 -1.94
N GLN A 64 -19.38 6.66 -0.95
CA GLN A 64 -18.01 6.16 -1.13
C GLN A 64 -17.93 4.95 -2.07
N LEU A 65 -19.04 4.22 -2.29
CA LEU A 65 -19.11 3.16 -3.29
C LEU A 65 -18.92 3.67 -4.73
N VAL A 66 -19.11 4.96 -4.98
CA VAL A 66 -18.84 5.58 -6.27
C VAL A 66 -17.34 5.92 -6.34
N ASP A 67 -16.56 4.97 -6.80
CA ASP A 67 -15.15 5.13 -7.17
C ASP A 67 -14.98 5.43 -8.67
N TYR A 68 -13.75 5.57 -9.15
CA TYR A 68 -13.46 5.86 -10.56
C TYR A 68 -13.96 4.76 -11.52
N SER A 69 -13.90 3.48 -11.12
CA SER A 69 -14.41 2.37 -11.91
C SER A 69 -15.96 2.39 -11.99
N ASN A 70 -16.58 2.70 -10.88
CA ASN A 70 -18.04 2.81 -10.80
C ASN A 70 -18.55 4.08 -11.51
N LEU A 71 -17.77 5.17 -11.49
CA LEU A 71 -18.08 6.40 -12.23
C LEU A 71 -18.11 6.17 -13.75
N SER A 72 -17.11 5.47 -14.30
CA SER A 72 -17.11 5.07 -15.71
C SER A 72 -18.25 4.10 -16.04
N SER A 73 -18.53 3.14 -15.14
CA SER A 73 -19.63 2.18 -15.29
C SER A 73 -20.99 2.88 -15.26
N PHE A 74 -21.16 3.90 -14.40
CA PHE A 74 -22.34 4.75 -14.34
C PHE A 74 -22.60 5.42 -15.69
N ALA A 75 -21.59 6.10 -16.24
CA ALA A 75 -21.77 6.83 -17.50
C ALA A 75 -22.15 5.91 -18.67
N ILE A 76 -21.66 4.67 -18.69
CA ILE A 76 -22.00 3.67 -19.70
C ILE A 76 -23.42 3.13 -19.47
N ALA A 77 -23.75 2.76 -18.22
CA ALA A 77 -25.02 2.13 -17.86
C ALA A 77 -26.23 3.07 -18.00
N PHE A 78 -26.01 4.37 -17.77
CA PHE A 78 -27.05 5.41 -17.80
C PHE A 78 -26.87 6.38 -18.99
N LYS A 79 -26.29 5.90 -20.08
CA LYS A 79 -26.00 6.69 -21.28
C LYS A 79 -27.26 7.36 -21.86
N GLN A 80 -28.38 6.66 -21.85
CA GLN A 80 -29.63 7.21 -22.41
C GLN A 80 -30.14 8.39 -21.57
N GLU A 81 -30.20 8.24 -20.27
CA GLU A 81 -30.64 9.28 -19.33
C GLU A 81 -29.66 10.47 -19.33
N LEU A 82 -28.33 10.19 -19.47
CA LEU A 82 -27.32 11.24 -19.64
C LEU A 82 -27.46 11.96 -21.00
N THR A 83 -27.90 11.25 -22.06
CA THR A 83 -28.19 11.88 -23.35
C THR A 83 -29.33 12.87 -23.24
N ASP A 84 -30.38 12.50 -22.52
CA ASP A 84 -31.53 13.35 -22.28
C ASP A 84 -31.17 14.57 -21.42
N GLU A 85 -30.30 14.40 -20.42
CA GLU A 85 -29.81 15.46 -19.54
C GLU A 85 -28.87 16.44 -20.24
N LEU A 86 -27.93 15.92 -21.01
CA LEU A 86 -26.92 16.71 -21.73
C LEU A 86 -27.42 17.22 -23.08
N GLY A 87 -28.67 16.86 -23.48
CA GLY A 87 -29.31 17.28 -24.70
C GLY A 87 -28.72 16.67 -25.99
N SER A 88 -27.73 15.75 -25.90
CA SER A 88 -27.09 15.16 -27.05
C SER A 88 -26.34 13.86 -26.73
N SER A 89 -26.56 12.84 -27.58
CA SER A 89 -25.79 11.59 -27.54
C SER A 89 -24.27 11.81 -27.76
N LYS A 90 -23.90 12.86 -28.47
CA LYS A 90 -22.50 13.24 -28.67
C LYS A 90 -21.85 13.69 -27.36
N GLU A 91 -22.54 14.48 -26.56
CA GLU A 91 -22.02 14.94 -25.26
C GLU A 91 -21.97 13.80 -24.25
N ALA A 92 -22.96 12.90 -24.23
CA ALA A 92 -22.92 11.69 -23.40
C ALA A 92 -21.72 10.78 -23.76
N ASN A 93 -21.44 10.60 -25.04
CA ASN A 93 -20.27 9.84 -25.49
C ASN A 93 -18.93 10.50 -25.07
N LYS A 94 -18.86 11.84 -25.15
CA LYS A 94 -17.67 12.57 -24.65
C LYS A 94 -17.48 12.36 -23.15
N LEU A 95 -18.54 12.45 -22.37
CA LEU A 95 -18.50 12.21 -20.93
C LEU A 95 -17.92 10.81 -20.63
N ILE A 96 -18.44 9.79 -21.30
CA ILE A 96 -17.95 8.40 -21.16
C ILE A 96 -16.45 8.32 -21.46
N SER A 97 -16.00 8.88 -22.60
CA SER A 97 -14.58 8.85 -22.99
C SER A 97 -13.70 9.59 -21.99
N TYR A 98 -14.12 10.74 -21.50
CA TYR A 98 -13.37 11.54 -20.53
C TYR A 98 -13.26 10.82 -19.19
N LEU A 99 -14.33 10.20 -18.69
CA LEU A 99 -14.30 9.45 -17.44
C LEU A 99 -13.42 8.19 -17.54
N GLN A 100 -13.38 7.53 -18.70
CA GLN A 100 -12.46 6.41 -18.95
C GLN A 100 -11.01 6.88 -18.97
N GLU A 101 -10.72 8.00 -19.63
CA GLU A 101 -9.37 8.60 -19.65
C GLU A 101 -8.91 8.98 -18.24
N ILE A 102 -9.75 9.61 -17.43
CA ILE A 102 -9.43 9.94 -16.04
C ILE A 102 -9.19 8.67 -15.21
N GLN A 103 -9.98 7.63 -15.44
CA GLN A 103 -9.79 6.33 -14.79
C GLN A 103 -8.43 5.71 -15.16
N GLU A 104 -8.01 5.79 -16.43
CA GLU A 104 -6.69 5.30 -16.88
C GLU A 104 -5.57 6.07 -16.23
N VAL A 105 -5.65 7.41 -16.21
CA VAL A 105 -4.65 8.26 -15.52
C VAL A 105 -4.55 7.91 -14.04
N ARG A 106 -5.70 7.78 -13.37
CA ARG A 106 -5.73 7.36 -11.95
C ARG A 106 -5.12 5.97 -11.76
N ASN A 107 -5.35 5.04 -12.67
CA ASN A 107 -4.76 3.71 -12.61
C ASN A 107 -3.23 3.79 -12.80
N LYS A 108 -2.74 4.56 -13.78
CA LYS A 108 -1.30 4.81 -13.95
C LYS A 108 -0.69 5.41 -12.68
N CYS A 109 -1.33 6.43 -12.08
CA CYS A 109 -0.89 7.01 -10.81
C CYS A 109 -0.81 5.96 -9.70
N ASN A 110 -1.80 5.07 -9.57
CA ASN A 110 -1.83 4.04 -8.55
C ASN A 110 -0.82 2.92 -8.78
N HIS A 111 -0.43 2.68 -10.02
CA HIS A 111 0.56 1.66 -10.38
C HIS A 111 1.96 2.25 -10.56
N TYR A 112 2.20 3.49 -10.08
CA TYR A 112 3.49 4.20 -10.20
C TYR A 112 4.06 4.19 -11.62
N GLN A 113 3.20 4.12 -12.64
CA GLN A 113 3.64 4.30 -14.00
C GLN A 113 3.98 5.79 -14.20
N PRO A 114 5.16 6.11 -14.77
CA PRO A 114 5.51 7.49 -15.01
C PRO A 114 4.51 8.12 -15.98
N LEU A 115 3.98 9.27 -15.62
CA LEU A 115 3.20 10.14 -16.48
C LEU A 115 4.14 11.24 -16.95
N ASP A 116 4.15 11.52 -18.25
CA ASP A 116 4.83 12.68 -18.77
C ASP A 116 4.03 13.97 -18.50
N GLU A 117 4.67 15.13 -18.72
CA GLU A 117 4.04 16.44 -18.47
C GLU A 117 2.79 16.64 -19.35
N ASP A 118 2.79 16.14 -20.58
CA ASP A 118 1.66 16.24 -21.51
C ASP A 118 0.48 15.40 -21.01
N GLU A 119 0.73 14.19 -20.51
CA GLU A 119 -0.30 13.34 -19.90
C GLU A 119 -0.91 13.97 -18.64
N ILE A 120 -0.08 14.59 -17.80
CA ILE A 120 -0.51 15.31 -16.61
C ILE A 120 -1.40 16.51 -16.99
N ASP A 121 -0.92 17.34 -17.93
CA ASP A 121 -1.65 18.51 -18.41
C ASP A 121 -2.98 18.13 -19.07
N ARG A 122 -2.98 17.03 -19.83
CA ARG A 122 -4.18 16.47 -20.44
C ARG A 122 -5.16 15.97 -19.40
N ALA A 123 -4.71 15.31 -18.31
CA ALA A 123 -5.57 14.87 -17.23
C ALA A 123 -6.29 16.04 -16.54
N PHE A 124 -5.58 17.13 -16.23
CA PHE A 124 -6.19 18.37 -15.73
C PHE A 124 -7.22 18.94 -16.72
N GLY A 125 -6.87 18.95 -18.00
CA GLY A 125 -7.77 19.39 -19.07
C GLY A 125 -9.03 18.56 -19.13
N THR A 126 -8.91 17.24 -19.08
CA THR A 126 -10.04 16.28 -19.18
C THR A 126 -10.96 16.38 -17.97
N MET A 127 -10.44 16.49 -16.74
CA MET A 127 -11.25 16.74 -15.54
C MET A 127 -12.05 18.05 -15.65
N LYS A 128 -11.46 19.13 -16.17
CA LYS A 128 -12.18 20.39 -16.39
C LYS A 128 -13.23 20.27 -17.49
N LEU A 129 -12.99 19.48 -18.53
CA LEU A 129 -14.00 19.23 -19.57
C LEU A 129 -15.22 18.49 -19.01
N VAL A 130 -15.00 17.49 -18.13
CA VAL A 130 -16.11 16.84 -17.42
C VAL A 130 -16.85 17.83 -16.53
N ALA A 131 -16.15 18.61 -15.72
CA ALA A 131 -16.74 19.61 -14.84
C ALA A 131 -17.57 20.66 -15.60
N LYS A 132 -17.07 21.13 -16.75
CA LYS A 132 -17.82 22.05 -17.63
C LYS A 132 -19.06 21.40 -18.24
N LEU A 133 -18.93 20.15 -18.71
CA LEU A 133 -20.03 19.39 -19.30
C LEU A 133 -21.18 19.16 -18.31
N LEU A 134 -20.83 18.94 -17.05
CA LEU A 134 -21.76 18.72 -15.94
C LEU A 134 -22.16 20.02 -15.21
N GLN A 135 -21.78 21.19 -15.73
CA GLN A 135 -22.10 22.52 -15.18
C GLN A 135 -21.63 22.71 -13.72
N MET A 136 -20.39 22.27 -13.42
CA MET A 136 -19.76 22.39 -12.10
C MET A 136 -18.66 23.46 -12.10
N PRO A 137 -18.98 24.77 -12.08
CA PRO A 137 -18.00 25.85 -12.20
C PRO A 137 -17.00 25.89 -11.02
N ASP A 138 -17.46 25.55 -9.82
CA ASP A 138 -16.62 25.53 -8.63
C ASP A 138 -15.50 24.48 -8.77
N LEU A 139 -15.85 23.27 -9.27
CA LEU A 139 -14.87 22.22 -9.54
C LEU A 139 -13.84 22.64 -10.59
N VAL A 140 -14.25 23.38 -11.63
CA VAL A 140 -13.31 23.93 -12.63
C VAL A 140 -12.32 24.87 -11.97
N THR A 141 -12.79 25.77 -11.09
CA THR A 141 -11.96 26.73 -10.38
C THR A 141 -10.98 26.05 -9.42
N GLU A 142 -11.44 25.04 -8.69
CA GLU A 142 -10.58 24.26 -7.77
C GLU A 142 -9.48 23.52 -8.53
N ILE A 143 -9.81 22.86 -9.66
CA ILE A 143 -8.84 22.16 -10.49
C ILE A 143 -7.79 23.14 -11.06
N ASP A 144 -8.22 24.33 -11.53
CA ASP A 144 -7.30 25.35 -12.03
C ASP A 144 -6.40 25.93 -10.92
N THR A 145 -6.93 26.11 -9.73
CA THR A 145 -6.16 26.54 -8.57
C THR A 145 -5.07 25.53 -8.20
N ILE A 146 -5.38 24.25 -8.24
CA ILE A 146 -4.40 23.19 -7.95
C ILE A 146 -3.34 23.11 -9.04
N LYS A 147 -3.75 23.19 -10.32
CA LYS A 147 -2.80 23.19 -11.45
C LYS A 147 -1.79 24.33 -11.37
N ASN A 148 -2.24 25.53 -11.00
CA ASN A 148 -1.44 26.75 -11.02
C ASN A 148 -0.59 26.97 -9.76
N ARG A 149 -0.77 26.17 -8.70
CA ARG A 149 0.03 26.30 -7.44
C ARG A 149 1.54 26.09 -7.61
N GLY A 150 2.00 25.62 -8.77
CA GLY A 150 3.43 25.53 -9.11
C GLY A 150 4.04 26.76 -9.79
N ASN A 151 3.24 27.76 -10.17
CA ASN A 151 3.67 28.92 -10.97
C ASN A 151 3.61 30.27 -10.24
N GLU A 152 3.47 30.29 -8.92
CA GLU A 152 3.57 31.56 -8.19
C GLU A 152 5.04 31.95 -7.98
N PRO A 153 5.43 33.24 -8.25
CA PRO A 153 6.79 33.72 -8.03
C PRO A 153 7.11 33.66 -6.54
N THR A 154 8.28 33.14 -6.22
CA THR A 154 8.86 33.10 -4.87
C THR A 154 8.86 34.45 -4.24
N ILE A 155 7.92 34.71 -3.34
CA ILE A 155 8.00 35.91 -2.46
C ILE A 155 9.13 35.65 -1.47
N GLN A 156 10.20 36.38 -1.58
CA GLN A 156 11.26 36.43 -0.57
C GLN A 156 10.67 36.99 0.71
N ILE A 157 10.40 36.16 1.67
CA ILE A 157 10.02 36.58 3.02
C ILE A 157 11.33 36.85 3.77
N GLU A 158 11.60 38.11 4.05
CA GLU A 158 12.65 38.53 4.95
C GLU A 158 12.45 37.88 6.32
N THR A 159 13.49 37.25 6.83
CA THR A 159 13.53 36.58 8.14
C THR A 159 13.38 37.58 9.27
N PRO A 160 12.41 37.47 10.17
CA PRO A 160 12.44 38.19 11.44
C PRO A 160 13.39 37.46 12.42
N VAL A 161 14.26 38.27 12.98
CA VAL A 161 15.22 37.93 14.02
C VAL A 161 14.51 37.30 15.24
N THR A 162 15.07 36.24 15.72
CA THR A 162 14.73 35.53 16.95
C THR A 162 14.69 36.43 18.18
N THR A 163 13.58 36.46 18.87
CA THR A 163 13.55 36.84 20.30
C THR A 163 12.80 35.73 21.06
N GLU A 164 13.52 35.01 21.90
CA GLU A 164 12.96 34.08 22.85
C GLU A 164 12.04 34.81 23.82
N ALA A 165 10.78 34.43 23.85
CA ALA A 165 9.90 34.75 24.98
C ALA A 165 9.00 33.53 25.28
N SER A 166 9.38 32.82 26.31
CA SER A 166 8.53 31.84 26.98
C SER A 166 7.34 32.59 27.60
N SER A 167 6.17 32.51 26.98
CA SER A 167 4.92 32.98 27.56
C SER A 167 3.93 31.84 27.64
N THR A 168 3.64 31.42 28.88
CA THR A 168 2.48 30.60 29.22
C THR A 168 1.21 31.35 28.84
N VAL A 169 0.52 30.90 27.82
CA VAL A 169 -0.76 31.46 27.36
C VAL A 169 -1.88 30.86 28.21
N SER A 170 -2.51 31.67 29.05
CA SER A 170 -3.78 31.34 29.72
C SER A 170 -4.93 31.61 28.74
N PHE A 171 -5.71 30.61 28.41
CA PHE A 171 -6.90 30.73 27.56
C PHE A 171 -8.05 31.31 28.38
N SER A 172 -8.67 32.41 27.92
CA SER A 172 -9.99 32.87 28.37
C SER A 172 -11.05 32.26 27.44
N GLU A 173 -12.19 31.83 28.00
CA GLU A 173 -13.27 31.13 27.29
C GLU A 173 -13.90 31.90 26.11
N ASP A 174 -13.60 33.17 25.91
CA ASP A 174 -14.17 34.04 24.88
C ASP A 174 -13.19 34.44 23.72
N SER A 175 -12.02 33.84 23.63
CA SER A 175 -11.09 34.13 22.52
C SER A 175 -11.28 33.14 21.38
N PRO A 176 -11.39 33.58 20.11
CA PRO A 176 -11.41 32.66 18.98
C PRO A 176 -10.13 31.83 19.00
N LEU A 177 -10.28 30.51 18.87
CA LEU A 177 -9.15 29.58 18.80
C LEU A 177 -8.14 30.08 17.75
N PRO A 178 -6.84 30.13 18.09
CA PRO A 178 -5.83 30.53 17.12
C PRO A 178 -5.85 29.56 15.93
N ALA A 179 -5.60 30.07 14.73
CA ALA A 179 -5.55 29.24 13.55
C ALA A 179 -4.56 28.09 13.76
N TRP A 180 -4.93 26.87 13.37
CA TRP A 180 -4.12 25.67 13.61
C TRP A 180 -2.66 25.78 13.16
N TYR A 181 -2.40 26.52 12.08
CA TYR A 181 -1.05 26.75 11.52
C TYR A 181 -0.16 27.65 12.41
N THR A 182 -0.70 28.28 13.45
CA THR A 182 0.10 29.05 14.44
C THR A 182 0.74 28.14 15.47
N ASN A 183 0.21 26.91 15.63
CA ASN A 183 0.65 25.93 16.65
C ASN A 183 1.20 24.64 16.03
N VAL A 184 1.03 24.43 14.73
CA VAL A 184 1.51 23.25 14.02
C VAL A 184 2.48 23.69 12.93
N TYR A 185 3.75 23.39 13.13
CA TYR A 185 4.79 23.73 12.17
C TYR A 185 5.14 22.50 11.32
N PRO A 186 5.29 22.65 9.99
CA PRO A 186 5.84 21.60 9.15
C PRO A 186 7.22 21.15 9.64
N HIS A 187 7.56 19.90 9.41
CA HIS A 187 8.88 19.39 9.73
C HIS A 187 9.98 20.29 9.13
N TYR A 188 11.11 20.36 9.80
CA TYR A 188 12.24 21.20 9.44
C TYR A 188 12.66 21.05 7.96
N ASP A 189 12.68 19.83 7.41
CA ASP A 189 13.03 19.56 6.00
C ASP A 189 12.08 20.25 5.02
N ILE A 190 10.78 20.32 5.35
CA ILE A 190 9.77 21.02 4.56
C ILE A 190 9.99 22.52 4.62
N ARG A 191 10.28 23.04 5.82
CA ARG A 191 10.49 24.49 6.01
C ARG A 191 11.74 25.00 5.31
N ASN A 192 12.79 24.18 5.21
CA ASN A 192 14.06 24.56 4.59
C ASN A 192 14.15 24.24 3.10
N GLY A 193 13.07 23.69 2.50
CA GLY A 193 13.08 23.30 1.07
C GLY A 193 14.07 22.18 0.73
N SER A 194 14.51 21.41 1.75
CA SER A 194 15.47 20.31 1.58
C SER A 194 14.76 18.96 1.39
N LEU A 195 13.45 18.97 1.18
CA LEU A 195 12.68 17.76 0.98
C LEU A 195 12.98 17.19 -0.42
N ASP A 196 13.65 16.05 -0.47
CA ASP A 196 13.88 15.29 -1.68
C ASP A 196 12.63 14.41 -1.94
N GLU A 197 12.04 14.48 -3.13
CA GLU A 197 10.86 13.69 -3.51
C GLU A 197 11.13 12.18 -3.44
N SER A 198 12.38 11.77 -3.61
CA SER A 198 12.80 10.36 -3.45
C SER A 198 12.54 9.81 -2.04
N VAL A 199 12.45 10.68 -1.02
CA VAL A 199 12.08 10.32 0.36
C VAL A 199 10.66 9.72 0.47
N PHE A 200 9.80 9.92 -0.52
CA PHE A 200 8.45 9.35 -0.51
C PHE A 200 8.36 7.91 -1.05
N ALA A 201 9.43 7.39 -1.63
CA ALA A 201 9.46 6.03 -2.18
C ALA A 201 10.18 5.08 -1.21
N ALA A 202 9.46 4.61 -0.20
CA ALA A 202 9.97 3.57 0.71
C ALA A 202 10.21 2.26 -0.07
N ASN A 203 11.45 1.78 -0.10
CA ASN A 203 11.83 0.53 -0.75
C ASN A 203 12.48 -0.43 0.25
N LEU A 204 11.73 -1.45 0.66
CA LEU A 204 12.19 -2.44 1.66
C LEU A 204 13.40 -3.22 1.16
N SER A 205 13.47 -3.56 -0.13
CA SER A 205 14.60 -4.30 -0.71
C SER A 205 15.89 -3.49 -0.65
N GLU A 206 15.85 -2.20 -1.00
CA GLU A 206 17.01 -1.30 -0.93
C GLU A 206 17.50 -1.11 0.51
N VAL A 207 16.58 -0.98 1.47
CA VAL A 207 16.91 -0.90 2.90
C VAL A 207 17.61 -2.18 3.35
N ALA A 208 17.10 -3.35 2.97
CA ALA A 208 17.69 -4.63 3.32
C ALA A 208 19.08 -4.85 2.70
N MET A 209 19.32 -4.33 1.49
CA MET A 209 20.61 -4.38 0.80
C MET A 209 21.59 -3.30 1.28
N GLY A 210 21.16 -2.36 2.13
CA GLY A 210 22.01 -1.26 2.61
C GLY A 210 22.30 -0.16 1.57
N ILE A 211 21.56 -0.13 0.47
CA ILE A 211 21.66 0.86 -0.61
C ILE A 211 20.50 1.86 -0.62
N GLY A 212 19.55 1.67 0.29
CA GLY A 212 18.41 2.57 0.45
C GLY A 212 18.83 3.95 0.96
N GLN A 213 17.94 4.92 0.77
CA GLN A 213 18.17 6.27 1.27
C GLN A 213 18.40 6.29 2.77
N GLU A 214 19.24 7.23 3.23
CA GLU A 214 19.66 7.29 4.63
C GLU A 214 18.47 7.42 5.59
N VAL A 215 17.43 8.16 5.21
CA VAL A 215 16.20 8.31 6.00
C VAL A 215 15.47 6.98 6.24
N TYR A 216 15.59 6.04 5.33
CA TYR A 216 15.01 4.70 5.47
C TYR A 216 16.01 3.66 5.98
N SER A 217 17.30 3.83 5.72
CA SER A 217 18.34 2.86 6.08
C SER A 217 18.88 3.06 7.49
N ASN A 218 18.82 4.29 8.02
CA ASN A 218 19.23 4.61 9.38
C ASN A 218 18.06 4.50 10.36
N PRO A 219 18.07 3.53 11.30
CA PRO A 219 16.92 3.30 12.20
C PRO A 219 16.58 4.53 13.06
N THR A 220 17.57 5.31 13.51
CA THR A 220 17.30 6.50 14.33
C THR A 220 16.59 7.57 13.51
N MET A 221 17.11 7.91 12.34
CA MET A 221 16.47 8.88 11.44
C MET A 221 15.08 8.42 10.97
N PHE A 222 14.94 7.14 10.71
CA PHE A 222 13.67 6.56 10.31
C PHE A 222 12.60 6.72 11.40
N PHE A 223 12.91 6.36 12.65
CA PHE A 223 11.95 6.45 13.76
C PHE A 223 11.73 7.89 14.24
N GLU A 224 12.68 8.79 14.08
CA GLU A 224 12.51 10.22 14.34
C GLU A 224 11.41 10.82 13.45
N LYS A 225 11.31 10.36 12.20
CA LYS A 225 10.33 10.83 11.21
C LYS A 225 9.08 9.96 11.10
N THR A 226 9.01 8.86 11.85
CA THR A 226 7.89 7.91 11.80
C THR A 226 6.89 8.18 12.92
N TYR A 227 5.65 8.48 12.56
CA TYR A 227 4.56 8.50 13.51
C TYR A 227 4.15 7.07 13.88
N ILE A 228 4.26 6.72 15.17
CA ILE A 228 3.91 5.38 15.66
C ILE A 228 2.40 5.27 15.85
N THR A 229 1.70 4.73 14.89
CA THR A 229 0.27 4.43 14.98
C THR A 229 0.00 3.32 15.99
N ALA A 230 -1.25 3.22 16.49
CA ALA A 230 -1.65 2.13 17.36
C ALA A 230 -1.49 0.75 16.67
N GLY A 231 -1.81 0.67 15.37
CA GLY A 231 -1.63 -0.54 14.57
C GLY A 231 -0.17 -0.96 14.44
N LEU A 232 0.73 -0.02 14.12
CA LEU A 232 2.17 -0.29 14.04
C LEU A 232 2.71 -0.79 15.38
N ARG A 233 2.31 -0.15 16.49
CA ARG A 233 2.73 -0.57 17.84
C ARG A 233 2.24 -1.96 18.17
N ASP A 234 0.98 -2.29 17.88
CA ASP A 234 0.42 -3.63 18.14
C ASP A 234 1.18 -4.71 17.38
N ILE A 235 1.45 -4.51 16.08
CA ILE A 235 2.24 -5.45 15.29
C ILE A 235 3.67 -5.56 15.83
N ALA A 236 4.32 -4.45 16.15
CA ALA A 236 5.68 -4.45 16.71
C ALA A 236 5.76 -5.24 18.02
N ASN A 237 4.80 -5.04 18.91
CA ASN A 237 4.70 -5.79 20.18
C ASN A 237 4.56 -7.30 19.92
N ARG A 238 3.68 -7.71 19.00
CA ARG A 238 3.47 -9.13 18.66
C ARG A 238 4.75 -9.76 18.08
N VAL A 239 5.41 -9.08 17.14
CA VAL A 239 6.65 -9.56 16.53
C VAL A 239 7.75 -9.72 17.58
N VAL A 240 7.95 -8.73 18.44
CA VAL A 240 8.98 -8.79 19.47
C VAL A 240 8.70 -9.93 20.47
N ARG A 241 7.48 -10.10 20.94
CA ARG A 241 7.10 -11.22 21.82
C ARG A 241 7.34 -12.58 21.16
N ALA A 242 6.93 -12.73 19.91
CA ALA A 242 7.15 -13.97 19.17
C ALA A 242 8.65 -14.29 18.98
N LEU A 243 9.47 -13.28 18.64
CA LEU A 243 10.92 -13.44 18.51
C LEU A 243 11.62 -13.69 19.85
N ASN A 244 11.09 -13.19 20.95
CA ASN A 244 11.52 -13.52 22.30
C ASN A 244 11.26 -14.99 22.66
N GLY A 245 10.32 -15.65 21.98
CA GLY A 245 9.89 -17.01 22.29
C GLY A 245 8.72 -17.10 23.26
N GLU A 246 7.99 -16.00 23.46
CA GLU A 246 6.73 -16.02 24.21
C GLU A 246 5.69 -16.80 23.38
N GLU A 247 4.79 -17.49 24.07
CA GLU A 247 3.65 -18.15 23.41
C GLU A 247 2.73 -17.05 22.85
N THR A 248 2.71 -16.94 21.53
CA THR A 248 1.83 -16.04 20.80
C THR A 248 0.99 -16.88 19.83
N ASP A 249 -0.31 -16.58 19.77
CA ASP A 249 -1.26 -17.36 18.98
C ASP A 249 -0.99 -17.28 17.47
N ASN A 250 -0.28 -16.21 17.03
CA ASN A 250 -0.08 -15.96 15.60
C ASN A 250 1.32 -15.44 15.28
N ARG A 251 2.12 -16.29 14.66
CA ARG A 251 3.45 -15.97 14.11
C ARG A 251 3.44 -15.73 12.60
N VAL A 252 2.30 -15.92 11.98
CA VAL A 252 2.05 -15.59 10.57
C VAL A 252 1.07 -14.43 10.52
N ILE A 253 1.51 -13.31 9.98
CA ILE A 253 0.75 -12.06 9.94
C ILE A 253 0.57 -11.61 8.50
N SER A 254 -0.67 -11.33 8.12
CA SER A 254 -1.02 -10.76 6.83
C SER A 254 -1.37 -9.28 6.99
N LEU A 255 -0.66 -8.41 6.27
CA LEU A 255 -0.94 -6.98 6.26
C LEU A 255 -1.83 -6.64 5.06
N GLN A 256 -3.08 -6.31 5.35
CA GLN A 256 -4.07 -5.92 4.36
C GLN A 256 -4.51 -4.49 4.63
N THR A 257 -4.05 -3.55 3.83
CA THR A 257 -4.51 -2.16 3.87
C THR A 257 -4.77 -1.70 2.46
N GLY A 258 -5.61 -0.70 2.29
CA GLY A 258 -5.77 0.00 1.02
C GLY A 258 -4.44 0.58 0.53
N PHE A 259 -4.45 1.02 -0.70
CA PHE A 259 -3.28 1.63 -1.33
C PHE A 259 -2.82 2.87 -0.51
N GLY A 260 -1.51 3.02 -0.32
CA GLY A 260 -0.96 4.11 0.52
C GLY A 260 -1.11 3.91 2.03
N GLY A 261 -1.65 2.76 2.50
CA GLY A 261 -1.86 2.45 3.92
C GLY A 261 -0.60 2.12 4.72
N GLY A 262 0.60 2.47 4.25
CA GLY A 262 1.85 2.33 4.99
C GLY A 262 2.39 0.89 5.12
N LYS A 263 1.98 -0.07 4.29
CA LYS A 263 2.45 -1.47 4.33
C LYS A 263 3.97 -1.57 4.34
N THR A 264 4.62 -1.05 3.30
CA THR A 264 6.09 -1.07 3.16
C THR A 264 6.78 -0.34 4.31
N HIS A 265 6.22 0.81 4.76
CA HIS A 265 6.74 1.56 5.91
C HIS A 265 6.66 0.74 7.21
N THR A 266 5.59 -0.01 7.42
CA THR A 266 5.44 -0.94 8.53
C THR A 266 6.48 -2.06 8.45
N LEU A 267 6.72 -2.65 7.27
CA LEU A 267 7.74 -3.68 7.10
C LEU A 267 9.15 -3.13 7.38
N ILE A 268 9.49 -1.91 6.94
CA ILE A 268 10.76 -1.25 7.27
C ILE A 268 10.88 -1.01 8.78
N SER A 269 9.80 -0.58 9.44
CA SER A 269 9.78 -0.44 10.91
C SER A 269 10.13 -1.74 11.61
N LEU A 270 9.51 -2.85 11.20
CA LEU A 270 9.74 -4.18 11.77
C LEU A 270 11.14 -4.72 11.43
N TYR A 271 11.66 -4.42 10.24
CA TYR A 271 13.05 -4.70 9.86
C TYR A 271 14.03 -4.05 10.85
N HIS A 272 13.87 -2.73 11.09
CA HIS A 272 14.76 -2.02 12.02
C HIS A 272 14.61 -2.49 13.45
N ILE A 273 13.40 -2.70 13.96
CA ILE A 273 13.16 -3.24 15.31
C ILE A 273 13.90 -4.57 15.49
N THR A 274 13.80 -5.44 14.50
CA THR A 274 14.36 -6.79 14.56
C THR A 274 15.88 -6.79 14.43
N LYS A 275 16.44 -5.97 13.52
CA LYS A 275 17.89 -5.84 13.35
C LYS A 275 18.57 -5.14 14.53
N THR A 276 17.89 -4.16 15.15
CA THR A 276 18.43 -3.39 16.27
C THR A 276 18.38 -4.19 17.59
N GLY A 277 17.36 -5.04 17.75
CA GLY A 277 17.24 -5.89 18.94
C GLY A 277 17.25 -5.10 20.25
N LYS A 278 18.01 -5.57 21.26
CA LYS A 278 18.09 -4.93 22.59
C LYS A 278 18.50 -3.46 22.57
N SER A 279 19.31 -3.05 21.60
CA SER A 279 19.76 -1.66 21.48
C SER A 279 18.68 -0.69 20.99
N LEU A 280 17.53 -1.19 20.53
CA LEU A 280 16.40 -0.37 20.06
C LEU A 280 15.99 0.67 21.10
N LEU A 281 15.89 0.27 22.38
CA LEU A 281 15.37 1.12 23.44
C LEU A 281 16.40 2.12 24.01
N SER A 282 17.62 2.14 23.48
CA SER A 282 18.67 3.08 23.91
C SER A 282 18.50 4.50 23.36
N SER A 283 17.68 4.66 22.30
CA SER A 283 17.40 5.96 21.68
C SER A 283 16.09 6.55 22.20
N ALA A 284 16.06 7.86 22.43
CA ALA A 284 14.86 8.58 22.85
C ALA A 284 13.70 8.44 21.85
N TYR A 285 13.99 8.33 20.54
CA TYR A 285 12.98 8.19 19.49
C TYR A 285 12.35 6.80 19.43
N THR A 286 13.03 5.78 19.98
CA THR A 286 12.58 4.38 19.90
C THR A 286 11.89 3.89 21.18
N GLN A 287 12.00 4.64 22.29
CA GLN A 287 11.40 4.26 23.59
C GLN A 287 9.88 4.08 23.56
N HIS A 288 9.21 4.74 22.61
CA HIS A 288 7.75 4.75 22.50
C HIS A 288 7.20 3.82 21.40
N ILE A 289 8.07 3.06 20.71
CA ILE A 289 7.64 2.16 19.64
C ILE A 289 6.89 0.96 20.20
N LEU A 290 7.38 0.44 21.32
CA LEU A 290 6.82 -0.72 22.02
C LEU A 290 6.08 -0.29 23.29
N ASP A 291 5.21 -1.15 23.78
CA ASP A 291 4.60 -0.99 25.09
C ASP A 291 5.64 -1.16 26.19
N SER A 292 5.44 -0.48 27.33
CA SER A 292 6.39 -0.44 28.44
C SER A 292 6.80 -1.81 29.02
N LYS A 293 6.01 -2.86 28.76
CA LYS A 293 6.26 -4.23 29.21
C LYS A 293 6.90 -5.12 28.12
N VAL A 294 7.11 -4.58 26.92
CA VAL A 294 7.65 -5.33 25.76
C VAL A 294 9.02 -4.79 25.43
N ALA A 295 10.02 -5.65 25.47
CA ALA A 295 11.38 -5.32 25.10
C ALA A 295 12.03 -6.49 24.36
N PRO A 296 12.83 -6.25 23.31
CA PRO A 296 13.60 -7.31 22.66
C PRO A 296 14.56 -7.99 23.65
N GLN A 297 14.55 -9.32 23.71
CA GLN A 297 15.49 -10.12 24.52
C GLN A 297 16.62 -10.72 23.68
N PHE A 298 16.68 -10.41 22.39
CA PHE A 298 17.71 -10.81 21.44
C PHE A 298 18.59 -9.61 21.07
N GLU A 299 19.88 -9.85 20.80
CA GLU A 299 20.82 -8.79 20.36
C GLU A 299 20.50 -8.35 18.93
N ASN A 300 20.38 -9.33 18.04
CA ASN A 300 19.89 -9.20 16.68
C ASN A 300 19.14 -10.49 16.30
N ALA A 301 18.24 -10.41 15.35
CA ALA A 301 17.59 -11.56 14.76
C ALA A 301 17.91 -11.63 13.26
N GLN A 302 17.84 -12.82 12.69
CA GLN A 302 17.94 -12.95 11.24
C GLN A 302 16.72 -12.32 10.59
N VAL A 303 16.93 -11.57 9.52
CA VAL A 303 15.82 -11.00 8.73
C VAL A 303 16.00 -11.36 7.28
N ALA A 304 15.01 -12.03 6.71
CA ALA A 304 14.93 -12.25 5.28
C ALA A 304 13.85 -11.36 4.67
N VAL A 305 14.21 -10.71 3.57
CA VAL A 305 13.34 -9.78 2.85
C VAL A 305 13.12 -10.28 1.43
N PHE A 306 11.89 -10.34 1.00
CA PHE A 306 11.52 -10.63 -0.37
C PHE A 306 10.50 -9.61 -0.89
N THR A 307 10.76 -9.03 -2.05
CA THR A 307 9.87 -8.12 -2.74
C THR A 307 9.69 -8.58 -4.20
N ASN A 308 8.74 -8.04 -4.92
CA ASN A 308 8.51 -8.37 -6.33
C ASN A 308 9.72 -8.07 -7.26
N ASN A 309 10.70 -7.31 -6.77
CA ASN A 309 11.91 -6.91 -7.50
C ASN A 309 13.19 -7.57 -6.93
N THR A 310 13.10 -8.41 -5.90
CA THR A 310 14.27 -9.06 -5.28
C THR A 310 14.97 -10.02 -6.25
N THR A 311 14.15 -10.79 -7.00
CA THR A 311 14.67 -11.81 -7.92
C THR A 311 13.92 -11.74 -9.23
N ASP A 312 14.63 -11.64 -10.36
CA ASP A 312 14.03 -11.77 -11.69
C ASP A 312 13.54 -13.21 -11.91
N VAL A 313 12.27 -13.36 -12.30
CA VAL A 313 11.63 -14.67 -12.43
C VAL A 313 12.23 -15.56 -13.54
N SER A 314 12.93 -14.96 -14.50
CA SER A 314 13.54 -15.67 -15.64
C SER A 314 15.04 -15.89 -15.45
N GLN A 315 15.79 -14.85 -15.07
CA GLN A 315 17.24 -14.83 -14.99
C GLN A 315 17.75 -15.17 -13.57
N GLY A 316 16.92 -14.98 -12.56
CA GLY A 316 17.34 -15.08 -11.17
C GLY A 316 18.16 -13.87 -10.71
N ARG A 317 18.68 -13.95 -9.49
CA ARG A 317 19.59 -12.98 -8.87
C ARG A 317 20.91 -13.66 -8.55
N THR A 318 22.01 -13.11 -9.01
CA THR A 318 23.34 -13.60 -8.63
C THR A 318 23.80 -12.95 -7.33
N THR A 319 24.20 -13.77 -6.36
CA THR A 319 24.73 -13.35 -5.07
C THR A 319 26.23 -13.01 -5.15
N ASP A 320 26.77 -12.38 -4.12
CA ASP A 320 28.21 -12.08 -4.01
C ASP A 320 29.06 -13.38 -3.98
N ASP A 321 28.49 -14.49 -3.52
CA ASP A 321 29.10 -15.82 -3.55
C ASP A 321 29.08 -16.49 -4.94
N GLY A 322 28.58 -15.81 -5.97
CA GLY A 322 28.50 -16.32 -7.34
C GLY A 322 27.39 -17.35 -7.58
N ILE A 323 26.41 -17.47 -6.68
CA ILE A 323 25.26 -18.34 -6.82
C ILE A 323 24.13 -17.57 -7.48
N THR A 324 23.46 -18.19 -8.45
CA THR A 324 22.21 -17.64 -9.00
C THR A 324 21.01 -18.28 -8.31
N ILE A 325 20.17 -17.44 -7.69
CA ILE A 325 18.95 -17.81 -7.00
C ILE A 325 17.77 -17.45 -7.90
N TYR A 326 16.82 -18.38 -8.06
CA TYR A 326 15.71 -18.24 -9.03
C TYR A 326 14.34 -18.07 -8.38
N THR A 327 14.23 -18.33 -7.09
CA THR A 327 12.92 -18.47 -6.44
C THR A 327 12.83 -17.73 -5.11
N LEU A 328 11.60 -17.47 -4.66
CA LEU A 328 11.33 -16.94 -3.33
C LEU A 328 11.94 -17.81 -2.21
N TRP A 329 11.81 -19.13 -2.31
CA TRP A 329 12.38 -20.01 -1.30
C TRP A 329 13.90 -20.05 -1.30
N GLY A 330 14.51 -19.92 -2.48
CA GLY A 330 15.96 -19.78 -2.60
C GLY A 330 16.47 -18.52 -1.89
N GLU A 331 15.80 -17.39 -2.08
CA GLU A 331 16.12 -16.12 -1.42
C GLU A 331 15.98 -16.20 0.10
N LEU A 332 14.84 -16.72 0.59
CA LEU A 332 14.64 -16.85 2.02
C LEU A 332 15.69 -17.79 2.66
N ALA A 333 15.99 -18.92 2.02
CA ALA A 333 16.98 -19.87 2.52
C ALA A 333 18.39 -19.27 2.56
N TYR A 334 18.77 -18.53 1.53
CA TYR A 334 20.09 -17.87 1.47
C TYR A 334 20.20 -16.75 2.50
N GLN A 335 19.20 -15.88 2.62
CA GLN A 335 19.23 -14.76 3.57
C GLN A 335 19.19 -15.22 5.04
N LEU A 336 18.50 -16.32 5.34
CA LEU A 336 18.40 -16.87 6.69
C LEU A 336 19.59 -17.73 7.08
N GLY A 337 20.09 -18.57 6.18
CA GLY A 337 21.06 -19.59 6.50
C GLY A 337 22.36 -19.52 5.69
N GLY A 338 22.55 -18.47 4.89
CA GLY A 338 23.73 -18.35 4.00
C GLY A 338 23.80 -19.51 3.00
N LEU A 339 25.02 -19.82 2.61
CA LEU A 339 25.31 -20.96 1.71
C LEU A 339 24.81 -22.31 2.25
N ASP A 340 24.93 -22.53 3.55
CA ASP A 340 24.50 -23.78 4.18
C ASP A 340 22.98 -23.95 4.06
N GLY A 341 22.22 -22.87 4.35
CA GLY A 341 20.76 -22.87 4.23
C GLY A 341 20.30 -23.08 2.77
N TYR A 342 20.94 -22.36 1.85
CA TYR A 342 20.65 -22.49 0.42
C TYR A 342 20.94 -23.93 -0.09
N ASN A 343 22.04 -24.53 0.32
CA ASN A 343 22.44 -25.86 -0.14
C ASN A 343 21.41 -26.95 0.21
N LEU A 344 20.60 -26.79 1.27
CA LEU A 344 19.54 -27.72 1.63
C LEU A 344 18.41 -27.76 0.59
N ILE A 345 18.19 -26.64 -0.11
CA ILE A 345 17.11 -26.50 -1.08
C ILE A 345 17.59 -26.16 -2.50
N LYS A 346 18.90 -26.17 -2.73
CA LYS A 346 19.51 -25.78 -4.00
C LYS A 346 18.89 -26.47 -5.21
N LYS A 347 18.60 -27.77 -5.11
CA LYS A 347 17.96 -28.51 -6.19
C LYS A 347 16.54 -27.98 -6.46
N ASN A 348 15.79 -27.69 -5.40
CA ASN A 348 14.44 -27.14 -5.49
C ASN A 348 14.44 -25.74 -6.14
N ASP A 349 15.45 -24.92 -5.83
CA ASP A 349 15.61 -23.58 -6.40
C ASP A 349 15.91 -23.65 -7.91
N ILE A 350 16.91 -24.47 -8.31
CA ILE A 350 17.30 -24.63 -9.71
C ILE A 350 16.15 -25.22 -10.57
N GLU A 351 15.46 -26.23 -10.05
CA GLU A 351 14.33 -26.86 -10.73
C GLU A 351 13.04 -26.02 -10.62
N ARG A 352 13.04 -24.97 -9.79
CA ARG A 352 11.89 -24.11 -9.49
C ARG A 352 10.68 -24.88 -8.96
N ILE A 353 10.96 -25.91 -8.15
CA ILE A 353 9.95 -26.75 -7.51
C ILE A 353 9.93 -26.44 -6.01
N SER A 354 8.74 -26.17 -5.48
CA SER A 354 8.55 -25.85 -4.05
C SER A 354 9.18 -26.92 -3.14
N PRO A 355 10.03 -26.54 -2.16
CA PRO A 355 10.58 -27.48 -1.21
C PRO A 355 9.52 -27.95 -0.20
N ALA A 356 9.61 -29.18 0.25
CA ALA A 356 8.77 -29.72 1.30
C ALA A 356 9.20 -29.18 2.70
N ALA A 357 8.27 -29.21 3.66
CA ALA A 357 8.46 -28.70 5.01
C ALA A 357 9.71 -29.25 5.73
N ASN A 358 10.05 -30.53 5.53
CA ASN A 358 11.23 -31.17 6.14
C ASN A 358 12.57 -30.62 5.64
N LEU A 359 12.61 -29.98 4.46
CA LEU A 359 13.81 -29.33 3.92
C LEU A 359 13.95 -27.88 4.43
N PHE A 360 12.84 -27.20 4.62
CA PHE A 360 12.85 -25.78 5.02
C PHE A 360 12.89 -25.58 6.55
N ARG A 361 12.28 -26.50 7.32
CA ARG A 361 12.29 -26.48 8.80
C ARG A 361 13.68 -26.32 9.42
N PRO A 362 14.72 -27.10 9.05
CA PRO A 362 16.05 -26.98 9.63
C PRO A 362 16.68 -25.61 9.40
N ILE A 363 16.32 -24.93 8.29
CA ILE A 363 16.80 -23.57 8.01
C ILE A 363 16.24 -22.62 9.05
N LEU A 364 14.92 -22.67 9.34
CA LEU A 364 14.29 -21.82 10.33
C LEU A 364 14.76 -22.11 11.75
N GLU A 365 14.89 -23.38 12.13
CA GLU A 365 15.38 -23.80 13.46
C GLU A 365 16.79 -23.29 13.75
N LYS A 366 17.67 -23.31 12.73
CA LYS A 366 19.06 -22.85 12.86
C LYS A 366 19.17 -21.31 12.87
N SER A 367 18.26 -20.60 12.20
CA SER A 367 18.28 -19.14 12.07
C SER A 367 17.46 -18.40 13.14
N ALA A 368 16.72 -19.11 13.99
CA ALA A 368 15.91 -18.48 15.03
C ALA A 368 16.77 -17.71 16.07
N PRO A 369 16.38 -16.50 16.48
CA PRO A 369 15.15 -15.78 16.12
C PRO A 369 15.20 -15.21 14.70
N ALA A 370 14.12 -15.39 13.94
CA ALA A 370 14.09 -15.00 12.54
C ALA A 370 12.74 -14.32 12.13
N LEU A 371 12.87 -13.24 11.36
CA LEU A 371 11.74 -12.52 10.77
C LEU A 371 11.83 -12.63 9.24
N MET A 372 10.75 -13.04 8.61
CA MET A 372 10.59 -13.05 7.16
C MET A 372 9.58 -11.97 6.76
N LEU A 373 9.99 -11.07 5.88
CA LEU A 373 9.18 -9.97 5.36
C LEU A 373 8.99 -10.16 3.86
N ILE A 374 7.75 -10.33 3.44
CA ILE A 374 7.40 -10.52 2.03
C ILE A 374 6.49 -9.36 1.61
N ASP A 375 6.98 -8.53 0.68
CA ASP A 375 6.21 -7.42 0.13
C ASP A 375 5.84 -7.68 -1.33
N GLU A 376 4.66 -7.22 -1.74
CA GLU A 376 4.16 -7.29 -3.12
C GLU A 376 4.16 -8.71 -3.73
N LEU A 377 3.85 -9.72 -2.91
CA LEU A 377 3.84 -11.12 -3.35
C LEU A 377 2.90 -11.37 -4.55
N ALA A 378 1.77 -10.66 -4.63
CA ALA A 378 0.84 -10.78 -5.72
C ALA A 378 1.45 -10.39 -7.08
N ASP A 379 2.24 -9.30 -7.11
CA ASP A 379 2.93 -8.84 -8.31
C ASP A 379 4.03 -9.81 -8.73
N TYR A 380 4.77 -10.36 -7.77
CA TYR A 380 5.72 -11.43 -8.06
C TYR A 380 5.02 -12.66 -8.69
N CYS A 381 3.90 -13.12 -8.11
CA CYS A 381 3.13 -14.23 -8.65
C CYS A 381 2.60 -13.95 -10.07
N ASN A 382 2.20 -12.71 -10.36
CA ASN A 382 1.81 -12.31 -11.72
C ASN A 382 2.96 -12.50 -12.72
N LYS A 383 4.17 -12.02 -12.39
CA LYS A 383 5.37 -12.22 -13.22
C LYS A 383 5.72 -13.73 -13.32
N ALA A 384 5.68 -14.44 -12.22
CA ALA A 384 6.00 -15.87 -12.11
C ALA A 384 5.04 -16.77 -12.89
N SER A 385 3.82 -16.32 -13.17
CA SER A 385 2.85 -17.07 -13.98
C SER A 385 3.31 -17.31 -15.42
N ALA A 386 4.17 -16.47 -15.94
CA ALA A 386 4.75 -16.63 -17.28
C ALA A 386 5.82 -17.73 -17.35
N VAL A 387 6.34 -18.20 -16.21
CA VAL A 387 7.39 -19.23 -16.15
C VAL A 387 6.73 -20.60 -15.91
N MET A 388 6.68 -21.42 -16.95
CA MET A 388 6.06 -22.75 -16.89
C MET A 388 6.96 -23.79 -16.26
N ILE A 389 6.43 -24.54 -15.29
CA ILE A 389 7.11 -25.64 -14.59
C ILE A 389 6.26 -26.91 -14.76
N GLY A 390 6.63 -27.79 -15.68
CA GLY A 390 5.84 -28.98 -15.99
C GLY A 390 4.45 -28.61 -16.55
N LYS A 391 3.39 -28.97 -15.82
CA LYS A 391 1.99 -28.66 -16.17
C LYS A 391 1.45 -27.40 -15.46
N GLY A 392 2.22 -26.80 -14.56
CA GLY A 392 1.86 -25.61 -13.81
C GLY A 392 2.84 -24.46 -14.09
N SER A 393 2.84 -23.46 -13.24
CA SER A 393 3.70 -22.28 -13.32
C SER A 393 4.56 -22.10 -12.06
N LEU A 394 5.58 -21.23 -12.13
CA LEU A 394 6.34 -20.82 -10.94
C LEU A 394 5.41 -20.14 -9.91
N SER A 395 4.35 -19.47 -10.37
CA SER A 395 3.33 -18.89 -9.49
C SER A 395 2.62 -19.97 -8.65
N ASP A 396 2.23 -21.10 -9.29
CA ASP A 396 1.58 -22.21 -8.58
C ASP A 396 2.53 -22.83 -7.53
N GLN A 397 3.82 -22.97 -7.89
CA GLN A 397 4.85 -23.43 -6.96
C GLN A 397 5.06 -22.47 -5.80
N THR A 398 5.02 -21.15 -6.07
CA THR A 398 5.15 -20.10 -5.04
C THR A 398 3.99 -20.14 -4.06
N ILE A 399 2.76 -20.29 -4.55
CA ILE A 399 1.57 -20.41 -3.70
C ILE A 399 1.65 -21.66 -2.82
N GLY A 400 2.04 -22.81 -3.40
CA GLY A 400 2.25 -24.06 -2.65
C GLY A 400 3.36 -23.92 -1.59
N PHE A 401 4.44 -23.20 -1.90
CA PHE A 401 5.50 -22.92 -0.94
C PHE A 401 5.01 -22.02 0.20
N MET A 402 4.22 -20.98 -0.08
CA MET A 402 3.67 -20.11 0.97
C MET A 402 2.83 -20.90 1.97
N GLN A 403 2.02 -21.85 1.50
CA GLN A 403 1.29 -22.75 2.39
C GLN A 403 2.25 -23.56 3.29
N THR A 404 3.26 -24.20 2.69
CA THR A 404 4.28 -24.94 3.44
C THR A 404 5.02 -24.06 4.44
N LEU A 405 5.40 -22.84 4.03
CA LEU A 405 6.11 -21.88 4.87
C LEU A 405 5.29 -21.49 6.11
N THR A 406 4.00 -21.20 5.95
CA THR A 406 3.12 -20.83 7.07
C THR A 406 2.98 -21.96 8.08
N GLU A 407 2.85 -23.22 7.63
CA GLU A 407 2.82 -24.39 8.51
C GLU A 407 4.13 -24.56 9.29
N VAL A 408 5.28 -24.40 8.62
CA VAL A 408 6.58 -24.52 9.26
C VAL A 408 6.79 -23.39 10.28
N VAL A 409 6.52 -22.14 9.92
CA VAL A 409 6.65 -20.98 10.83
C VAL A 409 5.76 -21.13 12.06
N SER A 410 4.53 -21.60 11.89
CA SER A 410 3.60 -21.84 13.01
C SER A 410 4.11 -22.89 13.99
N SER A 411 4.99 -23.78 13.55
CA SER A 411 5.53 -24.87 14.38
C SER A 411 6.93 -24.62 14.93
N VAL A 412 7.72 -23.71 14.32
CA VAL A 412 9.09 -23.37 14.77
C VAL A 412 9.05 -22.15 15.68
N PRO A 413 9.45 -22.26 16.97
CA PRO A 413 9.49 -21.13 17.89
C PRO A 413 10.41 -20.02 17.41
N ARG A 414 10.14 -18.78 17.81
CA ARG A 414 10.97 -17.59 17.54
C ARG A 414 11.14 -17.28 16.05
N CYS A 415 10.22 -17.75 15.20
CA CYS A 415 10.16 -17.40 13.79
C CYS A 415 8.84 -16.69 13.51
N VAL A 416 8.90 -15.62 12.72
CA VAL A 416 7.72 -14.81 12.33
C VAL A 416 7.74 -14.59 10.82
N LEU A 417 6.57 -14.70 10.20
CA LEU A 417 6.34 -14.39 8.78
C LEU A 417 5.33 -13.25 8.68
N ILE A 418 5.69 -12.24 7.92
CA ILE A 418 4.78 -11.14 7.58
C ILE A 418 4.74 -11.00 6.07
N ALA A 419 3.55 -11.05 5.50
CA ALA A 419 3.32 -10.85 4.07
C ALA A 419 2.31 -9.75 3.82
N THR A 420 2.59 -8.86 2.86
CA THR A 420 1.60 -7.87 2.42
C THR A 420 0.69 -8.47 1.37
N LEU A 421 -0.59 -8.22 1.52
CA LEU A 421 -1.62 -8.62 0.57
C LEU A 421 -2.39 -7.38 0.09
N PRO A 422 -2.83 -7.37 -1.17
CA PRO A 422 -3.74 -6.34 -1.64
C PRO A 422 -5.08 -6.45 -0.91
N ALA A 423 -5.66 -5.30 -0.51
CA ALA A 423 -6.94 -5.26 0.18
C ALA A 423 -8.12 -5.58 -0.75
N SER A 424 -7.97 -5.43 -2.05
CA SER A 424 -9.01 -5.67 -3.04
C SER A 424 -8.51 -6.40 -4.28
N ALA A 425 -9.41 -7.15 -4.94
CA ALA A 425 -9.12 -7.79 -6.23
C ALA A 425 -8.81 -6.77 -7.35
N THR A 426 -9.12 -5.49 -7.16
CA THR A 426 -8.77 -4.40 -8.07
C THR A 426 -7.31 -3.95 -7.96
N GLU A 427 -6.65 -4.22 -6.84
CA GLU A 427 -5.22 -4.01 -6.67
C GLU A 427 -4.40 -5.11 -7.35
N VAL A 428 -5.00 -6.26 -7.56
CA VAL A 428 -4.41 -7.36 -8.33
C VAL A 428 -4.86 -7.18 -9.77
N ALA A 429 -3.95 -6.70 -10.61
CA ALA A 429 -4.22 -6.52 -12.04
C ALA A 429 -4.98 -7.72 -12.62
N SER A 430 -6.00 -7.44 -13.41
CA SER A 430 -7.00 -8.20 -14.14
C SER A 430 -6.64 -9.62 -14.69
N SER A 431 -5.75 -10.37 -14.06
CA SER A 431 -5.37 -11.72 -14.45
C SER A 431 -6.20 -12.78 -13.70
N ALA A 432 -6.47 -13.92 -14.34
CA ALA A 432 -7.11 -15.09 -13.73
C ALA A 432 -6.41 -15.55 -12.44
N ILE A 433 -5.15 -15.23 -12.26
CA ILE A 433 -4.31 -15.49 -11.08
C ILE A 433 -4.73 -14.62 -9.89
N GLY A 434 -5.12 -13.37 -10.13
CA GLY A 434 -5.65 -12.50 -9.06
C GLY A 434 -6.90 -13.06 -8.39
N GLN A 435 -7.61 -13.99 -9.03
CA GLN A 435 -8.74 -14.72 -8.44
C GLN A 435 -8.32 -15.97 -7.68
N GLN A 436 -7.20 -16.59 -8.03
CA GLN A 436 -6.68 -17.80 -7.35
C GLN A 436 -5.90 -17.47 -6.09
N ILE A 437 -5.18 -16.33 -6.06
CA ILE A 437 -4.45 -15.87 -4.89
C ILE A 437 -5.38 -15.72 -3.66
N PRO A 438 -6.55 -15.03 -3.70
CA PRO A 438 -7.46 -14.98 -2.56
C PRO A 438 -8.01 -16.32 -2.10
N VAL A 439 -8.22 -17.28 -3.02
CA VAL A 439 -8.73 -18.65 -2.68
C VAL A 439 -7.64 -19.47 -1.99
N SER A 440 -6.38 -19.36 -2.43
CA SER A 440 -5.23 -20.01 -1.77
C SER A 440 -4.91 -19.36 -0.43
N TYR A 441 -5.14 -18.03 -0.31
CA TYR A 441 -5.01 -17.28 0.94
C TYR A 441 -6.14 -17.54 1.95
N THR A 442 -7.28 -18.11 1.57
CA THR A 442 -8.28 -18.58 2.56
C THR A 442 -7.74 -19.69 3.43
N HIS A 443 -6.79 -20.49 2.94
CA HIS A 443 -6.04 -21.44 3.75
C HIS A 443 -5.01 -20.77 4.68
N LEU A 444 -4.40 -19.65 4.27
CA LEU A 444 -3.59 -18.78 5.13
C LEU A 444 -4.44 -18.20 6.27
N ARG A 445 -5.70 -17.80 6.02
CA ARG A 445 -6.62 -17.26 7.03
C ARG A 445 -6.96 -18.21 8.17
N ALA A 446 -6.86 -19.51 8.00
CA ALA A 446 -7.12 -20.48 9.08
C ALA A 446 -6.07 -20.36 10.22
N HIS A 447 -4.94 -19.70 9.97
CA HIS A 447 -3.82 -19.51 10.90
C HIS A 447 -3.41 -18.03 11.07
N GLU A 448 -4.17 -17.07 10.54
CA GLU A 448 -3.83 -15.64 10.48
C GLU A 448 -4.71 -14.77 11.37
N THR A 449 -4.08 -13.73 11.97
CA THR A 449 -4.80 -12.52 12.39
C THR A 449 -4.70 -11.49 11.27
N SER A 450 -5.81 -11.14 10.65
CA SER A 450 -5.89 -10.01 9.73
C SER A 450 -5.87 -8.72 10.56
N LEU A 451 -4.83 -7.91 10.38
CA LEU A 451 -4.71 -6.61 11.02
C LEU A 451 -5.00 -5.51 10.00
N HIS A 452 -5.98 -4.69 10.30
CA HIS A 452 -6.21 -3.43 9.59
C HIS A 452 -5.35 -2.35 10.27
N LEU A 453 -4.39 -1.79 9.52
CA LEU A 453 -3.55 -0.67 9.97
C LEU A 453 -4.28 0.65 9.87
#